data_0ba9ac184e61fa544b3c6ec5d24b1202
#
_entry.id   0ba9ac184e61fa544b3c6ec5d24b1202
#
_cell.length_a   1.000
_cell.length_b   1.000
_cell.length_c   1.000
_cell.angle_alpha   90.00
_cell.angle_beta   90.00
_cell.angle_gamma   90.00
#
_symmetry.space_group_name_H-M   'P 1'
#
loop_
_entity.id
_entity.type
_entity.pdbx_description
1 polymer ?
#
loop_
_entity_poly.entity_id
_entity_poly.type
_entity_poly.pdbx_seq_one_letter_code
_entity_poly.pdbx_strand_id
1 'polypeptide(L)'
;LLILKEMGVNAIRTAHNPPAPDLMDLADEMGFFIVNEAFDMWERRKTKYDYARFFPEWVQRDVRSWVRRDRNHPSLLLWSIGNEIYDTHVDSRGQELTRMLRDLVREHDPKANAPITIGSNYMWWENAQKCADILKIAGYNYAEKLYHEHHRKYPDWVIFGSETSSVVQSRGVYKFPFEQAVLTDDDEQCSALGNSSVSWGARSAESCIIAERDAP
;
A
#
# COMPACT_ATOMS: atom_id res chain seq x y z
N LEU A 1 -18.67 -1.36 -6.57
CA LEU A 1 -18.79 -0.70 -5.26
C LEU A 1 -19.94 -1.26 -4.43
N LEU A 2 -21.12 -1.54 -5.00
CA LEU A 2 -22.27 -2.10 -4.22
C LEU A 2 -21.90 -3.36 -3.45
N ILE A 3 -21.24 -4.33 -4.09
CA ILE A 3 -20.78 -5.57 -3.45
C ILE A 3 -19.81 -5.27 -2.29
N LEU A 4 -18.88 -4.35 -2.49
CA LEU A 4 -17.97 -3.94 -1.43
C LEU A 4 -18.70 -3.32 -0.24
N LYS A 5 -19.73 -2.54 -0.50
CA LYS A 5 -20.56 -1.94 0.54
C LYS A 5 -21.37 -2.99 1.31
N GLU A 6 -21.91 -3.97 0.62
CA GLU A 6 -22.59 -5.13 1.24
C GLU A 6 -21.64 -5.94 2.13
N MET A 7 -20.35 -6.00 1.78
CA MET A 7 -19.30 -6.63 2.60
C MET A 7 -18.89 -5.79 3.82
N GLY A 8 -19.37 -4.55 3.94
CA GLY A 8 -18.98 -3.64 5.01
C GLY A 8 -17.68 -2.85 4.74
N VAL A 9 -17.17 -2.87 3.50
CA VAL A 9 -15.99 -2.08 3.11
C VAL A 9 -16.36 -0.61 3.11
N ASN A 10 -15.52 0.22 3.72
CA ASN A 10 -15.69 1.67 3.79
C ASN A 10 -14.51 2.47 3.22
N ALA A 11 -13.42 1.80 2.86
CA ALA A 11 -12.25 2.42 2.25
C ALA A 11 -11.68 1.54 1.12
N ILE A 12 -11.08 2.17 0.12
CA ILE A 12 -10.49 1.50 -1.04
C ILE A 12 -9.12 2.10 -1.29
N ARG A 13 -8.10 1.26 -1.45
CA ARG A 13 -6.80 1.65 -1.99
C ARG A 13 -6.76 1.30 -3.48
N THR A 14 -6.38 2.27 -4.30
CA THR A 14 -6.34 2.09 -5.76
C THR A 14 -4.98 1.54 -6.19
N ALA A 15 -4.76 0.30 -5.87
CA ALA A 15 -3.51 -0.42 -6.15
C ALA A 15 -3.34 -0.69 -7.67
N HIS A 16 -2.32 -0.27 -8.32
CA HIS A 16 -1.21 0.62 -7.88
C HIS A 16 -1.10 1.76 -8.89
N ASN A 17 -2.21 2.35 -9.25
CA ASN A 17 -2.33 3.39 -10.27
C ASN A 17 -3.42 4.39 -9.90
N PRO A 18 -3.35 5.63 -10.42
CA PRO A 18 -4.45 6.58 -10.29
C PRO A 18 -5.78 5.97 -10.79
N PRO A 19 -6.86 6.10 -10.03
CA PRO A 19 -8.15 5.52 -10.40
C PRO A 19 -8.76 6.21 -11.60
N ALA A 20 -9.75 5.58 -12.23
CA ALA A 20 -10.63 6.27 -13.15
C ALA A 20 -11.39 7.40 -12.43
N PRO A 21 -11.65 8.54 -13.08
CA PRO A 21 -12.41 9.64 -12.49
C PRO A 21 -13.74 9.17 -11.90
N ASP A 22 -14.47 8.31 -12.62
CA ASP A 22 -15.75 7.77 -12.19
C ASP A 22 -15.69 7.05 -10.83
N LEU A 23 -14.53 6.46 -10.48
CA LEU A 23 -14.38 5.83 -9.16
C LEU A 23 -14.39 6.87 -8.04
N MET A 24 -13.77 8.02 -8.26
CA MET A 24 -13.75 9.11 -7.28
C MET A 24 -15.16 9.69 -7.09
N ASP A 25 -15.89 9.95 -8.20
CA ASP A 25 -17.26 10.43 -8.16
C ASP A 25 -18.19 9.45 -7.42
N LEU A 26 -18.09 8.15 -7.74
CA LEU A 26 -18.88 7.12 -7.08
C LEU A 26 -18.47 6.92 -5.61
N ALA A 27 -17.22 7.12 -5.26
CA ALA A 27 -16.78 7.05 -3.87
C ALA A 27 -17.38 8.21 -3.04
N ASP A 28 -17.43 9.40 -3.61
CA ASP A 28 -18.08 10.55 -3.00
C ASP A 28 -19.57 10.28 -2.76
N GLU A 29 -20.29 9.77 -3.77
CA GLU A 29 -21.71 9.46 -3.70
C GLU A 29 -22.04 8.34 -2.71
N MET A 30 -21.21 7.30 -2.69
CA MET A 30 -21.46 6.09 -1.90
C MET A 30 -20.85 6.12 -0.51
N GLY A 31 -20.02 7.12 -0.19
CA GLY A 31 -19.39 7.27 1.12
C GLY A 31 -18.25 6.29 1.35
N PHE A 32 -17.37 6.08 0.35
CA PHE A 32 -16.09 5.38 0.52
C PHE A 32 -14.97 6.40 0.76
N PHE A 33 -13.99 6.01 1.55
CA PHE A 33 -12.70 6.70 1.58
C PHE A 33 -11.75 6.10 0.53
N ILE A 34 -10.91 6.94 -0.07
CA ILE A 34 -9.96 6.53 -1.10
C ILE A 34 -8.52 6.83 -0.66
N VAL A 35 -7.70 5.79 -0.59
CA VAL A 35 -6.25 5.91 -0.63
C VAL A 35 -5.86 5.93 -2.10
N ASN A 36 -5.65 7.13 -2.63
CA ASN A 36 -5.42 7.36 -4.05
C ASN A 36 -3.94 7.17 -4.37
N GLU A 37 -3.60 6.08 -5.06
CA GLU A 37 -2.23 5.67 -5.30
C GLU A 37 -1.80 5.90 -6.74
N ALA A 38 -0.57 6.38 -6.94
CA ALA A 38 -0.08 6.76 -8.25
C ALA A 38 0.94 5.80 -8.87
N PHE A 39 1.90 5.28 -8.09
CA PHE A 39 3.04 4.60 -8.69
C PHE A 39 3.33 3.24 -8.07
N ASP A 40 3.57 2.23 -8.91
CA ASP A 40 4.10 0.92 -8.51
C ASP A 40 5.63 0.82 -8.68
N MET A 41 6.26 1.77 -9.32
CA MET A 41 7.70 1.93 -9.45
C MET A 41 8.08 3.39 -9.68
N TRP A 42 9.32 3.75 -9.33
CA TRP A 42 9.91 5.06 -9.64
C TRP A 42 11.01 4.92 -10.69
N GLU A 43 12.28 5.19 -10.35
CA GLU A 43 13.40 5.08 -11.30
C GLU A 43 13.85 3.63 -11.51
N ARG A 44 13.71 2.76 -10.48
CA ARG A 44 14.10 1.36 -10.55
C ARG A 44 12.96 0.48 -11.02
N ARG A 45 13.23 -0.31 -12.05
CA ARG A 45 12.26 -1.20 -12.69
C ARG A 45 11.92 -2.39 -11.83
N LYS A 46 10.65 -2.77 -11.80
CA LYS A 46 10.17 -4.09 -11.35
C LYS A 46 10.10 -5.06 -12.52
N THR A 47 9.75 -4.56 -13.70
CA THR A 47 9.61 -5.36 -14.91
C THR A 47 10.27 -4.67 -16.12
N LYS A 48 10.40 -5.42 -17.23
CA LYS A 48 11.10 -4.93 -18.43
C LYS A 48 10.44 -3.69 -19.06
N TYR A 49 9.12 -3.58 -19.00
CA TYR A 49 8.34 -2.57 -19.74
C TYR A 49 7.48 -1.69 -18.84
N ASP A 50 7.83 -1.55 -17.58
CA ASP A 50 7.09 -0.76 -16.61
C ASP A 50 7.30 0.76 -16.76
N TYR A 51 6.63 1.51 -15.88
CA TYR A 51 6.62 2.97 -15.90
C TYR A 51 7.99 3.61 -15.57
N ALA A 52 8.91 2.89 -14.93
CA ALA A 52 10.23 3.44 -14.57
C ALA A 52 10.99 4.02 -15.78
N ARG A 53 10.75 3.49 -16.99
CA ARG A 53 11.33 4.02 -18.23
C ARG A 53 10.85 5.43 -18.59
N PHE A 54 9.72 5.85 -18.05
CA PHE A 54 9.12 7.16 -18.29
C PHE A 54 9.23 8.08 -17.08
N PHE A 55 9.45 7.52 -15.89
CA PHE A 55 9.39 8.25 -14.63
C PHE A 55 10.22 9.55 -14.63
N PRO A 56 11.49 9.57 -15.02
CA PRO A 56 12.31 10.79 -14.95
C PRO A 56 11.76 11.95 -15.80
N GLU A 57 11.13 11.62 -16.92
CA GLU A 57 10.63 12.61 -17.89
C GLU A 57 9.18 13.04 -17.58
N TRP A 58 8.37 12.11 -17.06
CA TRP A 58 6.91 12.31 -16.99
C TRP A 58 6.38 12.56 -15.57
N VAL A 59 7.12 12.22 -14.54
CA VAL A 59 6.63 12.25 -13.15
C VAL A 59 6.02 13.59 -12.74
N GLN A 60 6.61 14.72 -13.12
CA GLN A 60 6.09 16.04 -12.75
C GLN A 60 4.73 16.31 -13.41
N ARG A 61 4.61 15.97 -14.68
CA ARG A 61 3.38 16.11 -15.45
C ARG A 61 2.27 15.21 -14.91
N ASP A 62 2.62 13.97 -14.60
CA ASP A 62 1.67 12.98 -14.15
C ASP A 62 1.19 13.27 -12.74
N VAL A 63 2.08 13.64 -11.80
CA VAL A 63 1.67 14.08 -10.45
C VAL A 63 0.79 15.32 -10.53
N ARG A 64 1.13 16.30 -11.35
CA ARG A 64 0.29 17.48 -11.55
C ARG A 64 -1.11 17.12 -12.03
N SER A 65 -1.20 16.24 -13.03
CA SER A 65 -2.46 15.82 -13.62
C SER A 65 -3.32 15.08 -12.60
N TRP A 66 -2.73 14.08 -11.95
CA TRP A 66 -3.35 13.25 -10.94
C TRP A 66 -3.89 14.06 -9.75
N VAL A 67 -3.03 14.84 -9.10
CA VAL A 67 -3.41 15.59 -7.90
C VAL A 67 -4.44 16.68 -8.19
N ARG A 68 -4.27 17.41 -9.31
CA ARG A 68 -5.25 18.45 -9.67
C ARG A 68 -6.61 17.92 -10.04
N ARG A 69 -6.68 16.70 -10.58
CA ARG A 69 -7.93 16.04 -10.89
C ARG A 69 -8.68 15.68 -9.62
N ASP A 70 -8.00 15.09 -8.63
CA ASP A 70 -8.65 14.37 -7.54
C ASP A 70 -8.68 15.13 -6.19
N ARG A 71 -7.91 16.19 -6.02
CA ARG A 71 -7.74 16.89 -4.73
C ARG A 71 -9.02 17.47 -4.10
N ASN A 72 -10.08 17.62 -4.86
CA ASN A 72 -11.33 18.22 -4.36
C ASN A 72 -12.40 17.19 -4.01
N HIS A 73 -12.10 15.89 -4.16
CA HIS A 73 -13.04 14.84 -3.80
C HIS A 73 -13.10 14.66 -2.25
N PRO A 74 -14.27 14.76 -1.62
CA PRO A 74 -14.41 14.49 -0.20
C PRO A 74 -14.08 13.05 0.20
N SER A 75 -14.14 12.11 -0.72
CA SER A 75 -13.70 10.72 -0.52
C SER A 75 -12.19 10.55 -0.38
N LEU A 76 -11.39 11.52 -0.82
CA LEU A 76 -9.94 11.42 -0.77
C LEU A 76 -9.43 11.40 0.68
N LEU A 77 -8.86 10.27 1.09
CA LEU A 77 -8.30 10.07 2.44
C LEU A 77 -6.79 10.32 2.48
N LEU A 78 -6.06 9.69 1.56
CA LEU A 78 -4.59 9.73 1.49
C LEU A 78 -4.12 9.81 0.03
N TRP A 79 -3.03 10.53 -0.18
CA TRP A 79 -2.21 10.41 -1.38
C TRP A 79 -1.14 9.35 -1.16
N SER A 80 -1.14 8.26 -1.92
CA SER A 80 -0.06 7.26 -1.87
C SER A 80 0.88 7.46 -3.05
N ILE A 81 2.13 7.78 -2.76
CA ILE A 81 3.13 8.12 -3.78
C ILE A 81 3.91 6.90 -4.29
N GLY A 82 3.61 5.72 -3.80
CA GLY A 82 4.26 4.52 -4.29
C GLY A 82 3.89 3.25 -3.54
N ASN A 83 4.02 2.14 -4.27
CA ASN A 83 3.87 0.79 -3.77
C ASN A 83 5.15 0.00 -3.93
N GLU A 84 5.69 -0.54 -2.82
CA GLU A 84 6.83 -1.48 -2.84
C GLU A 84 7.99 -1.01 -3.73
N ILE A 85 8.34 0.25 -3.61
CA ILE A 85 9.27 0.94 -4.48
C ILE A 85 10.71 0.47 -4.21
N TYR A 86 11.39 -0.06 -5.22
CA TYR A 86 12.76 -0.55 -5.09
C TYR A 86 13.76 0.55 -4.71
N ASP A 87 13.55 1.77 -5.17
CA ASP A 87 14.41 2.91 -4.83
C ASP A 87 14.48 3.15 -3.32
N THR A 88 13.41 2.86 -2.57
CA THR A 88 13.31 3.19 -1.15
C THR A 88 14.25 2.40 -0.24
N HIS A 89 14.61 1.17 -0.62
CA HIS A 89 15.42 0.31 0.24
C HIS A 89 16.89 0.20 -0.18
N VAL A 90 17.23 0.61 -1.40
CA VAL A 90 18.58 0.41 -1.94
C VAL A 90 19.58 1.44 -1.41
N ASP A 91 19.26 2.73 -1.53
CA ASP A 91 20.18 3.82 -1.16
C ASP A 91 19.43 5.14 -0.83
N SER A 92 20.21 6.22 -0.65
CA SER A 92 19.64 7.54 -0.34
C SER A 92 18.81 8.17 -1.46
N ARG A 93 18.93 7.67 -2.69
CA ARG A 93 18.11 8.16 -3.82
C ARG A 93 16.62 8.00 -3.55
N GLY A 94 16.22 6.92 -2.89
CA GLY A 94 14.83 6.72 -2.48
C GLY A 94 14.30 7.85 -1.59
N GLN A 95 15.12 8.36 -0.68
CA GLN A 95 14.75 9.48 0.19
C GLN A 95 14.64 10.80 -0.59
N GLU A 96 15.51 11.03 -1.57
CA GLU A 96 15.42 12.20 -2.46
C GLU A 96 14.14 12.18 -3.27
N LEU A 97 13.81 11.03 -3.88
CA LEU A 97 12.59 10.84 -4.65
C LEU A 97 11.34 10.95 -3.78
N THR A 98 11.38 10.43 -2.57
CA THR A 98 10.27 10.58 -1.60
C THR A 98 10.01 12.07 -1.29
N ARG A 99 11.06 12.86 -1.05
CA ARG A 99 10.91 14.32 -0.82
C ARG A 99 10.37 15.01 -2.07
N MET A 100 10.95 14.71 -3.23
CA MET A 100 10.51 15.27 -4.50
C MET A 100 9.02 15.01 -4.75
N LEU A 101 8.56 13.77 -4.61
CA LEU A 101 7.16 13.42 -4.83
C LEU A 101 6.24 14.05 -3.80
N ARG A 102 6.62 14.06 -2.52
CA ARG A 102 5.89 14.77 -1.46
C ARG A 102 5.71 16.25 -1.82
N ASP A 103 6.76 16.90 -2.26
CA ASP A 103 6.76 18.33 -2.54
C ASP A 103 5.94 18.63 -3.82
N LEU A 104 6.01 17.77 -4.84
CA LEU A 104 5.16 17.86 -6.02
C LEU A 104 3.66 17.70 -5.69
N VAL A 105 3.31 16.73 -4.85
CA VAL A 105 1.91 16.58 -4.40
C VAL A 105 1.45 17.84 -3.68
N ARG A 106 2.25 18.36 -2.74
CA ARG A 106 1.92 19.59 -1.99
C ARG A 106 1.83 20.84 -2.87
N GLU A 107 2.66 20.95 -3.89
CA GLU A 107 2.57 22.04 -4.88
C GLU A 107 1.19 22.06 -5.55
N HIS A 108 0.65 20.89 -5.86
CA HIS A 108 -0.61 20.76 -6.57
C HIS A 108 -1.83 20.55 -5.66
N ASP A 109 -1.62 20.25 -4.39
CA ASP A 109 -2.62 20.27 -3.31
C ASP A 109 -2.20 21.26 -2.19
N PRO A 110 -2.19 22.57 -2.46
CA PRO A 110 -1.67 23.57 -1.51
C PRO A 110 -2.49 23.73 -0.24
N LYS A 111 -3.72 23.21 -0.22
CA LYS A 111 -4.57 23.18 0.97
C LYS A 111 -4.30 21.95 1.85
N ALA A 112 -3.45 21.03 1.38
CA ALA A 112 -3.19 19.76 2.03
C ALA A 112 -4.49 19.01 2.38
N ASN A 113 -5.38 18.90 1.40
CA ASN A 113 -6.69 18.24 1.56
C ASN A 113 -6.55 16.79 2.03
N ALA A 114 -5.46 16.11 1.64
CA ALA A 114 -5.12 14.79 2.15
C ALA A 114 -3.63 14.70 2.49
N PRO A 115 -3.27 13.94 3.54
CA PRO A 115 -1.89 13.64 3.84
C PRO A 115 -1.30 12.63 2.85
N ILE A 116 0.05 12.49 2.89
CA ILE A 116 0.81 11.70 1.92
C ILE A 116 1.38 10.47 2.60
N THR A 117 1.29 9.32 1.94
CA THR A 117 1.80 8.04 2.40
C THR A 117 2.56 7.28 1.30
N ILE A 118 3.13 6.15 1.67
CA ILE A 118 3.73 5.14 0.79
C ILE A 118 3.44 3.75 1.35
N GLY A 119 3.13 2.78 0.49
CA GLY A 119 3.01 1.37 0.87
C GLY A 119 4.32 0.62 0.65
N SER A 120 4.79 -0.15 1.65
CA SER A 120 6.08 -0.82 1.55
C SER A 120 6.10 -2.18 2.25
N ASN A 121 6.67 -3.18 1.56
CA ASN A 121 7.06 -4.46 2.12
C ASN A 121 8.54 -4.48 2.61
N TYR A 122 9.24 -3.35 2.49
CA TYR A 122 10.66 -3.22 2.86
C TYR A 122 10.88 -2.54 4.23
N MET A 123 9.86 -2.49 5.10
CA MET A 123 9.93 -1.79 6.39
C MET A 123 10.91 -2.40 7.39
N TRP A 124 11.47 -3.57 7.09
CA TRP A 124 12.61 -4.17 7.80
C TRP A 124 13.93 -3.41 7.60
N TRP A 125 14.05 -2.62 6.52
CA TRP A 125 15.27 -1.98 6.11
C TRP A 125 15.28 -0.49 6.42
N GLU A 126 16.40 -0.02 6.96
CA GLU A 126 16.56 1.36 7.43
C GLU A 126 16.28 2.42 6.36
N ASN A 127 16.71 2.18 5.11
CA ASN A 127 16.45 3.14 4.03
C ASN A 127 14.94 3.30 3.76
N ALA A 128 14.17 2.22 3.78
CA ALA A 128 12.72 2.29 3.64
C ALA A 128 12.07 3.02 4.83
N GLN A 129 12.54 2.75 6.05
CA GLN A 129 12.11 3.48 7.24
C GLN A 129 12.41 4.99 7.14
N LYS A 130 13.57 5.38 6.60
CA LYS A 130 13.91 6.78 6.35
C LYS A 130 12.98 7.44 5.33
N CYS A 131 12.52 6.71 4.32
CA CYS A 131 11.52 7.21 3.38
C CYS A 131 10.15 7.42 4.07
N ALA A 132 9.71 6.46 4.88
CA ALA A 132 8.49 6.59 5.67
C ALA A 132 8.57 7.73 6.69
N ASP A 133 9.73 7.94 7.30
CA ASP A 133 9.96 9.04 8.26
C ASP A 133 9.78 10.44 7.64
N ILE A 134 10.05 10.59 6.36
CA ILE A 134 9.80 11.85 5.62
C ILE A 134 8.30 12.16 5.53
N LEU A 135 7.45 11.13 5.49
CA LEU A 135 6.01 11.25 5.30
C LEU A 135 5.22 11.20 6.62
N LYS A 136 5.74 10.49 7.62
CA LYS A 136 5.12 10.23 8.93
C LYS A 136 3.86 9.39 8.91
N ILE A 137 3.39 9.02 7.72
CA ILE A 137 2.29 8.07 7.53
C ILE A 137 2.83 6.92 6.69
N ALA A 138 2.90 5.75 7.28
CA ALA A 138 3.56 4.59 6.73
C ALA A 138 2.59 3.44 6.48
N GLY A 139 2.43 3.06 5.23
CA GLY A 139 1.71 1.86 4.81
C GLY A 139 2.65 0.64 4.87
N TYR A 140 2.18 -0.41 5.51
CA TYR A 140 2.92 -1.66 5.66
C TYR A 140 2.29 -2.74 4.80
N ASN A 141 3.10 -3.33 3.92
CA ASN A 141 2.70 -4.50 3.16
C ASN A 141 3.32 -5.74 3.80
N TYR A 142 2.47 -6.65 4.31
CA TYR A 142 2.84 -7.97 4.87
C TYR A 142 3.88 -7.92 6.01
N ALA A 143 3.91 -6.85 6.76
CA ALA A 143 4.91 -6.59 7.80
C ALA A 143 4.29 -6.30 9.18
N GLU A 144 3.17 -6.94 9.51
CA GLU A 144 2.39 -6.77 10.74
C GLU A 144 3.25 -7.00 11.99
N LYS A 145 4.25 -7.88 11.90
CA LYS A 145 5.18 -8.15 13.00
C LYS A 145 5.97 -6.93 13.48
N LEU A 146 6.07 -5.90 12.64
CA LEU A 146 6.82 -4.69 12.97
C LEU A 146 5.98 -3.61 13.65
N TYR A 147 4.65 -3.73 13.69
CA TYR A 147 3.79 -2.67 14.20
C TYR A 147 4.18 -2.24 15.62
N HIS A 148 4.20 -3.16 16.57
CA HIS A 148 4.57 -2.86 17.96
C HIS A 148 5.98 -2.29 18.14
N GLU A 149 6.95 -2.80 17.38
CA GLU A 149 8.32 -2.31 17.42
C GLU A 149 8.39 -0.90 16.88
N HIS A 150 7.80 -0.67 15.70
CA HIS A 150 7.89 0.61 15.01
C HIS A 150 7.02 1.70 15.65
N HIS A 151 5.92 1.38 16.29
CA HIS A 151 5.20 2.35 17.13
C HIS A 151 6.05 2.87 18.29
N ARG A 152 6.85 2.01 18.91
CA ARG A 152 7.79 2.44 19.96
C ARG A 152 8.98 3.21 19.41
N LYS A 153 9.50 2.79 18.25
CA LYS A 153 10.68 3.39 17.62
C LYS A 153 10.36 4.75 16.99
N TYR A 154 9.17 4.89 16.45
CA TYR A 154 8.69 6.06 15.72
C TYR A 154 7.33 6.52 16.28
N PRO A 155 7.28 7.12 17.47
CA PRO A 155 6.03 7.42 18.16
C PRO A 155 5.20 8.51 17.47
N ASP A 156 5.79 9.23 16.52
CA ASP A 156 5.16 10.25 15.70
C ASP A 156 4.67 9.74 14.33
N TRP A 157 4.79 8.42 14.08
CA TRP A 157 4.26 7.83 12.86
C TRP A 157 2.82 7.38 13.05
N VAL A 158 2.03 7.58 12.00
CA VAL A 158 0.77 6.86 11.78
C VAL A 158 1.10 5.61 10.96
N ILE A 159 0.84 4.44 11.53
CA ILE A 159 1.06 3.16 10.87
C ILE A 159 -0.28 2.57 10.48
N PHE A 160 -0.39 2.05 9.26
CA PHE A 160 -1.55 1.28 8.81
C PHE A 160 -1.13 0.12 7.91
N GLY A 161 -1.93 -0.94 7.86
CA GLY A 161 -1.75 -2.02 6.90
C GLY A 161 -2.23 -1.56 5.53
N SER A 162 -1.32 -1.35 4.58
CA SER A 162 -1.67 -1.04 3.18
C SER A 162 -1.94 -2.29 2.36
N GLU A 163 -1.27 -3.39 2.72
CA GLU A 163 -1.57 -4.75 2.25
C GLU A 163 -1.35 -5.72 3.41
N THR A 164 -2.41 -6.45 3.76
CA THR A 164 -2.40 -7.35 4.91
C THR A 164 -2.92 -8.72 4.52
N SER A 165 -2.78 -9.69 5.42
CA SER A 165 -3.43 -10.99 5.29
C SER A 165 -3.20 -11.66 3.93
N SER A 166 -1.93 -11.74 3.50
CA SER A 166 -1.60 -12.41 2.23
C SER A 166 -1.84 -13.91 2.33
N VAL A 167 -3.08 -14.25 2.67
CA VAL A 167 -3.56 -15.62 2.75
C VAL A 167 -4.24 -15.94 1.44
N VAL A 168 -3.64 -16.84 0.71
CA VAL A 168 -4.18 -17.31 -0.56
C VAL A 168 -4.98 -18.56 -0.29
N GLN A 169 -6.14 -18.39 0.33
CA GLN A 169 -7.05 -19.51 0.63
C GLN A 169 -8.28 -19.42 -0.25
N SER A 170 -8.58 -20.51 -0.96
CA SER A 170 -9.84 -20.63 -1.67
C SER A 170 -11.01 -20.63 -0.70
N ARG A 171 -12.01 -19.84 -1.00
CA ARG A 171 -13.25 -19.78 -0.23
C ARG A 171 -13.87 -21.18 -0.10
N GLY A 172 -14.11 -21.57 1.15
CA GLY A 172 -14.71 -22.86 1.46
C GLY A 172 -13.73 -24.03 1.60
N VAL A 173 -12.44 -23.81 1.40
CA VAL A 173 -11.39 -24.80 1.67
C VAL A 173 -10.68 -24.43 2.98
N TYR A 174 -10.99 -25.16 4.02
CA TYR A 174 -10.44 -24.95 5.35
C TYR A 174 -9.70 -26.19 5.82
N LYS A 175 -8.44 -26.04 6.24
CA LYS A 175 -7.64 -27.12 6.82
C LYS A 175 -7.50 -26.88 8.32
N PHE A 176 -7.78 -27.90 9.10
CA PHE A 176 -7.78 -27.85 10.56
C PHE A 176 -6.69 -28.76 11.14
N PRO A 177 -6.13 -28.45 12.32
CA PRO A 177 -6.40 -27.23 13.09
C PRO A 177 -5.75 -25.99 12.47
N PHE A 178 -6.32 -24.82 12.68
CA PHE A 178 -5.83 -23.56 12.10
C PHE A 178 -4.42 -23.16 12.58
N GLU A 179 -3.99 -23.69 13.72
CA GLU A 179 -2.64 -23.46 14.25
C GLU A 179 -1.54 -24.15 13.43
N GLN A 180 -1.92 -25.10 12.59
CA GLN A 180 -0.98 -25.72 11.66
C GLN A 180 -0.78 -24.82 10.46
N ALA A 181 0.46 -24.35 10.26
CA ALA A 181 0.85 -23.79 8.98
C ALA A 181 0.81 -24.92 7.93
N VAL A 182 -0.23 -24.99 7.13
CA VAL A 182 -0.36 -25.95 6.05
C VAL A 182 0.29 -25.35 4.81
N LEU A 183 1.34 -25.99 4.33
CA LEU A 183 1.94 -25.66 3.04
C LEU A 183 0.93 -25.97 1.93
N THR A 184 0.88 -25.08 0.95
CA THR A 184 0.11 -25.33 -0.26
C THR A 184 0.96 -26.03 -1.28
N ASP A 185 0.33 -26.90 -2.03
CA ASP A 185 0.92 -27.44 -3.23
C ASP A 185 1.04 -26.33 -4.30
N ASP A 186 2.04 -26.42 -5.15
CA ASP A 186 2.31 -25.42 -6.19
C ASP A 186 1.12 -25.20 -7.13
N ASP A 187 0.29 -26.22 -7.32
CA ASP A 187 -0.93 -26.16 -8.13
C ASP A 187 -2.08 -25.40 -7.44
N GLU A 188 -1.98 -25.14 -6.14
CA GLU A 188 -2.99 -24.45 -5.35
C GLU A 188 -2.58 -23.05 -4.92
N GLN A 189 -1.83 -22.33 -5.74
CA GLN A 189 -1.34 -20.99 -5.40
C GLN A 189 -2.43 -20.03 -4.94
N CYS A 190 -3.64 -20.20 -5.46
CA CYS A 190 -4.80 -19.39 -5.07
C CYS A 190 -5.51 -19.89 -3.81
N SER A 191 -5.15 -21.04 -3.28
CA SER A 191 -5.75 -21.65 -2.09
C SER A 191 -4.77 -21.86 -0.95
N ALA A 192 -3.58 -21.26 -1.06
CA ALA A 192 -2.49 -21.43 -0.14
C ALA A 192 -2.85 -21.02 1.27
N LEU A 193 -2.78 -21.98 2.18
CA LEU A 193 -2.69 -21.75 3.62
C LEU A 193 -1.23 -21.92 4.03
N GLY A 194 -0.56 -20.86 4.42
CA GLY A 194 0.76 -20.95 4.99
C GLY A 194 1.93 -20.68 4.03
N ASN A 195 3.11 -21.01 4.46
CA ASN A 195 4.37 -20.71 3.79
C ASN A 195 4.62 -21.58 2.57
N SER A 196 4.06 -21.22 1.44
CA SER A 196 4.62 -21.75 0.21
C SER A 196 5.83 -20.91 -0.19
N SER A 197 6.83 -21.54 -0.79
CA SER A 197 7.97 -20.84 -1.39
C SER A 197 7.55 -19.89 -2.53
N VAL A 198 6.32 -19.98 -2.96
CA VAL A 198 5.71 -19.21 -4.05
C VAL A 198 4.75 -18.15 -3.54
N SER A 199 4.23 -18.28 -2.32
CA SER A 199 3.37 -17.27 -1.74
C SER A 199 4.19 -16.33 -0.86
N TRP A 200 4.12 -15.12 -1.14
CA TRP A 200 4.78 -13.95 -0.56
C TRP A 200 4.61 -13.79 0.96
N GLY A 201 4.92 -14.84 1.71
CA GLY A 201 4.74 -14.88 3.13
C GLY A 201 3.34 -15.29 3.56
N ALA A 202 2.63 -16.04 2.72
CA ALA A 202 1.34 -16.61 3.07
C ALA A 202 1.43 -17.32 4.42
N ARG A 203 0.67 -16.82 5.36
CA ARG A 203 0.50 -17.39 6.69
C ARG A 203 -0.86 -18.06 6.74
N SER A 204 -1.11 -18.81 7.80
CA SER A 204 -2.48 -19.23 8.06
C SER A 204 -3.39 -18.02 8.20
N ALA A 205 -4.62 -18.12 7.74
CA ALA A 205 -5.62 -17.07 7.89
C ALA A 205 -5.71 -16.59 9.34
N GLU A 206 -5.64 -17.53 10.27
CA GLU A 206 -5.67 -17.24 11.70
C GLU A 206 -4.48 -16.41 12.17
N SER A 207 -3.26 -16.72 11.74
CA SER A 207 -2.10 -15.93 12.16
C SER A 207 -2.12 -14.50 11.61
N CYS A 208 -2.71 -14.29 10.44
CA CYS A 208 -2.94 -12.96 9.90
C CYS A 208 -4.02 -12.21 10.69
N ILE A 209 -5.14 -12.87 10.96
CA ILE A 209 -6.26 -12.29 11.74
C ILE A 209 -5.78 -11.92 13.15
N ILE A 210 -5.00 -12.79 13.80
CA ILE A 210 -4.45 -12.51 15.13
C ILE A 210 -3.51 -11.32 15.08
N ALA A 211 -2.62 -11.25 14.09
CA ALA A 211 -1.69 -10.14 13.95
C ALA A 211 -2.42 -8.80 13.73
N GLU A 212 -3.48 -8.79 12.92
CA GLU A 212 -4.30 -7.60 12.69
C GLU A 212 -5.15 -7.21 13.91
N ARG A 213 -5.74 -8.20 14.59
CA ARG A 213 -6.53 -7.97 15.80
C ARG A 213 -5.70 -7.37 16.94
N ASP A 214 -4.47 -7.86 17.10
CA ASP A 214 -3.58 -7.48 18.18
C ASP A 214 -2.63 -6.33 17.77
N ALA A 215 -2.82 -5.75 16.57
CA ALA A 215 -2.11 -4.55 16.15
C ALA A 215 -2.52 -3.36 17.02
N PRO A 216 -1.57 -2.50 17.41
CA PRO A 216 -1.85 -1.33 18.24
C PRO A 216 -2.64 -0.25 17.49
#